data_a237022ad2208ab0cce83979ac10bf02
#
_entry.id   a237022ad2208ab0cce83979ac10bf02
#
_cell.length_a   1.000
_cell.length_b   1.000
_cell.length_c   1.000
_cell.angle_alpha   90.00
_cell.angle_beta   90.00
_cell.angle_gamma   90.00
#
_symmetry.space_group_name_H-M   'P 1'
#
loop_
_entity.id
_entity.type
_entity.pdbx_description
1 polymer ?
#
loop_
_entity_poly.entity_id
_entity_poly.type
_entity_poly.pdbx_seq_one_letter_code
_entity_poly.pdbx_strand_id
1 'polypeptide(L)'
;MFISTKISLFALLVLGSISCCSRMNPMEYNEQIVEMHENAWQFLEYKQEELYADRDSTHQNATSIINSLYQKYDSIINVLDSVRYPREATEFHQVTIVFYKYIKDSILNLYADIPKYQPESKQWYEAWRRIEYALDTKASQLENNMIAEQIKFAEKISIMY
;
A
#
# COMPACT_ATOMS: atom_id res chain seq x y z
N MET A 1 -56.87 -11.43 -22.68
CA MET A 1 -55.71 -10.51 -22.76
C MET A 1 -54.55 -11.20 -22.06
N PHE A 2 -53.71 -11.88 -22.86
CA PHE A 2 -52.63 -12.74 -22.36
C PHE A 2 -51.35 -11.96 -22.28
N ILE A 3 -50.76 -11.84 -21.08
CA ILE A 3 -49.44 -11.29 -20.88
C ILE A 3 -48.46 -12.45 -20.80
N SER A 4 -47.66 -12.58 -21.85
CA SER A 4 -46.61 -13.57 -21.96
C SER A 4 -45.37 -13.07 -21.22
N THR A 5 -45.05 -13.73 -20.11
CA THR A 5 -43.79 -13.51 -19.36
C THR A 5 -42.66 -14.29 -20.03
N LYS A 6 -41.78 -13.59 -20.73
CA LYS A 6 -40.54 -14.19 -21.22
C LYS A 6 -39.54 -14.26 -20.06
N ILE A 7 -39.32 -15.46 -19.55
CA ILE A 7 -38.22 -15.76 -18.65
C ILE A 7 -36.96 -15.87 -19.49
N SER A 8 -36.12 -14.85 -19.39
CA SER A 8 -34.77 -14.84 -19.99
C SER A 8 -33.83 -15.60 -19.06
N LEU A 9 -33.51 -16.83 -19.47
CA LEU A 9 -32.52 -17.67 -18.78
C LEU A 9 -31.12 -17.15 -19.10
N PHE A 10 -30.61 -16.29 -18.25
CA PHE A 10 -29.21 -15.88 -18.31
C PHE A 10 -28.33 -17.00 -17.72
N ALA A 11 -27.85 -17.87 -18.60
CA ALA A 11 -26.84 -18.86 -18.25
C ALA A 11 -25.56 -18.13 -17.88
N LEU A 12 -25.31 -17.98 -16.59
CA LEU A 12 -24.07 -17.51 -16.04
C LEU A 12 -23.01 -18.60 -16.25
N LEU A 13 -22.28 -18.50 -17.36
CA LEU A 13 -21.07 -19.29 -17.60
C LEU A 13 -20.02 -18.81 -16.60
N VAL A 14 -20.02 -19.43 -15.42
CA VAL A 14 -18.86 -19.37 -14.50
C VAL A 14 -17.75 -20.18 -15.17
N LEU A 15 -16.97 -19.52 -16.01
CA LEU A 15 -15.65 -19.98 -16.40
C LEU A 15 -14.80 -19.97 -15.13
N GLY A 16 -14.84 -21.10 -14.40
CA GLY A 16 -13.87 -21.40 -13.38
C GLY A 16 -12.49 -21.38 -14.04
N SER A 17 -11.82 -20.25 -13.95
CA SER A 17 -10.38 -20.16 -14.21
C SER A 17 -9.74 -21.14 -13.24
N ILE A 18 -9.41 -22.34 -13.76
CA ILE A 18 -8.44 -23.24 -13.13
C ILE A 18 -7.14 -22.42 -13.17
N SER A 19 -6.93 -21.63 -12.11
CA SER A 19 -5.69 -20.93 -11.89
C SER A 19 -4.64 -22.01 -11.68
N CYS A 20 -4.06 -22.43 -12.80
CA CYS A 20 -2.88 -23.29 -12.79
C CYS A 20 -1.89 -22.68 -11.81
N CYS A 21 -1.30 -23.49 -10.93
CA CYS A 21 -0.36 -23.15 -9.87
C CYS A 21 0.96 -22.55 -10.38
N SER A 22 0.95 -21.73 -11.41
CA SER A 22 2.14 -21.06 -11.95
C SER A 22 2.47 -19.82 -11.11
N ARG A 23 3.75 -19.65 -10.84
CA ARG A 23 4.27 -18.41 -10.29
C ARG A 23 4.08 -17.29 -11.30
N MET A 24 3.93 -16.07 -10.80
CA MET A 24 3.87 -14.88 -11.64
C MET A 24 5.13 -14.74 -12.49
N ASN A 25 4.98 -14.19 -13.70
CA ASN A 25 6.12 -13.84 -14.55
C ASN A 25 7.02 -12.80 -13.82
N PRO A 26 8.35 -12.95 -13.85
CA PRO A 26 9.25 -12.04 -13.15
C PRO A 26 9.11 -10.55 -13.55
N MET A 27 8.92 -10.26 -14.84
CA MET A 27 8.71 -8.88 -15.29
C MET A 27 7.39 -8.30 -14.78
N GLU A 28 6.31 -9.09 -14.92
CA GLU A 28 4.98 -8.71 -14.42
C GLU A 28 4.99 -8.47 -12.91
N TYR A 29 5.71 -9.32 -12.16
CA TYR A 29 5.89 -9.13 -10.72
C TYR A 29 6.61 -7.80 -10.39
N ASN A 30 7.70 -7.49 -11.10
CA ASN A 30 8.43 -6.24 -10.91
C ASN A 30 7.54 -5.03 -11.18
N GLU A 31 6.83 -5.02 -12.31
CA GLU A 31 5.91 -3.94 -12.69
C GLU A 31 4.81 -3.75 -11.64
N GLN A 32 4.21 -4.83 -11.17
CA GLN A 32 3.17 -4.78 -10.14
C GLN A 32 3.67 -4.16 -8.83
N ILE A 33 4.88 -4.50 -8.37
CA ILE A 33 5.44 -3.92 -7.14
C ILE A 33 5.77 -2.44 -7.33
N VAL A 34 6.32 -2.05 -8.48
CA VAL A 34 6.61 -0.63 -8.79
C VAL A 34 5.32 0.20 -8.79
N GLU A 35 4.31 -0.24 -9.53
CA GLU A 35 3.02 0.46 -9.60
C GLU A 35 2.35 0.55 -8.22
N MET A 36 2.39 -0.53 -7.46
CA MET A 36 1.88 -0.55 -6.09
C MET A 36 2.61 0.46 -5.20
N HIS A 37 3.93 0.58 -5.34
CA HIS A 37 4.76 1.50 -4.57
C HIS A 37 4.45 2.96 -4.90
N GLU A 38 4.42 3.31 -6.17
CA GLU A 38 4.06 4.65 -6.64
C GLU A 38 2.66 5.07 -6.15
N ASN A 39 1.68 4.19 -6.31
CA ASN A 39 0.31 4.42 -5.85
C ASN A 39 0.21 4.55 -4.31
N ALA A 40 1.05 3.83 -3.57
CA ALA A 40 1.07 3.91 -2.10
C ALA A 40 1.64 5.24 -1.61
N TRP A 41 2.73 5.72 -2.22
CA TRP A 41 3.34 7.01 -1.90
C TRP A 41 2.42 8.17 -2.25
N GLN A 42 1.88 8.22 -3.46
CA GLN A 42 0.92 9.25 -3.86
C GLN A 42 -0.29 9.32 -2.92
N PHE A 43 -0.80 8.16 -2.49
CA PHE A 43 -1.90 8.11 -1.55
C PHE A 43 -1.50 8.63 -0.16
N LEU A 44 -0.30 8.28 0.33
CA LEU A 44 0.21 8.77 1.62
C LEU A 44 0.38 10.29 1.59
N GLU A 45 1.03 10.84 0.58
CA GLU A 45 1.24 12.28 0.40
C GLU A 45 -0.09 13.04 0.35
N TYR A 46 -1.03 12.58 -0.48
CA TYR A 46 -2.35 13.17 -0.56
C TYR A 46 -3.07 13.19 0.80
N LYS A 47 -3.04 12.07 1.53
CA LYS A 47 -3.67 11.97 2.85
C LYS A 47 -2.93 12.77 3.93
N GLN A 48 -1.63 12.91 3.81
CA GLN A 48 -0.83 13.78 4.65
C GLN A 48 -1.21 15.25 4.48
N GLU A 49 -1.40 15.71 3.24
CA GLU A 49 -1.86 17.06 2.93
C GLU A 49 -3.26 17.31 3.48
N GLU A 50 -4.20 16.37 3.28
CA GLU A 50 -5.56 16.48 3.84
C GLU A 50 -5.52 16.59 5.38
N LEU A 51 -4.72 15.75 6.05
CA LEU A 51 -4.60 15.74 7.50
C LEU A 51 -3.92 17.01 8.02
N TYR A 52 -2.90 17.51 7.31
CA TYR A 52 -2.22 18.76 7.68
C TYR A 52 -3.13 19.97 7.52
N ALA A 53 -4.00 19.99 6.52
CA ALA A 53 -4.97 21.06 6.28
C ALA A 53 -6.21 20.98 7.19
N ASP A 54 -6.43 19.85 7.85
CA ASP A 54 -7.62 19.65 8.70
C ASP A 54 -7.60 20.57 9.92
N ARG A 55 -8.70 21.30 10.09
CA ARG A 55 -8.94 22.23 11.22
C ARG A 55 -10.17 21.84 12.01
N ASP A 56 -10.71 20.64 11.75
CA ASP A 56 -11.89 20.14 12.46
C ASP A 56 -11.58 19.86 13.93
N SER A 57 -12.16 20.65 14.82
CA SER A 57 -12.00 20.49 16.26
C SER A 57 -12.64 19.23 16.82
N THR A 58 -13.49 18.54 16.05
CA THR A 58 -14.10 17.26 16.43
C THR A 58 -13.19 16.06 16.14
N HIS A 59 -12.15 16.27 15.35
CA HIS A 59 -11.19 15.25 14.90
C HIS A 59 -11.82 14.06 14.14
N GLN A 60 -13.09 14.15 13.73
CA GLN A 60 -13.77 13.08 12.99
C GLN A 60 -13.17 12.91 11.60
N ASN A 61 -12.87 14.01 10.93
CA ASN A 61 -12.25 14.00 9.61
C ASN A 61 -10.84 13.41 9.68
N ALA A 62 -10.00 13.87 10.62
CA ALA A 62 -8.67 13.32 10.85
C ALA A 62 -8.69 11.79 11.10
N THR A 63 -9.63 11.33 11.94
CA THR A 63 -9.81 9.90 12.20
C THR A 63 -10.18 9.13 10.94
N SER A 64 -11.05 9.69 10.09
CA SER A 64 -11.43 9.07 8.80
C SER A 64 -10.23 8.96 7.85
N ILE A 65 -9.42 10.02 7.75
CA ILE A 65 -8.20 10.05 6.93
C ILE A 65 -7.23 8.95 7.40
N ILE A 66 -6.95 8.89 8.70
CA ILE A 66 -6.03 7.90 9.27
C ILE A 66 -6.53 6.47 9.05
N ASN A 67 -7.82 6.22 9.24
CA ASN A 67 -8.41 4.91 8.96
C ASN A 67 -8.26 4.50 7.49
N SER A 68 -8.38 5.46 6.55
CA SER A 68 -8.18 5.19 5.13
C SER A 68 -6.71 4.81 4.81
N LEU A 69 -5.75 5.41 5.51
CA LEU A 69 -4.34 5.02 5.42
C LEU A 69 -4.13 3.58 5.91
N TYR A 70 -4.64 3.22 7.10
CA TYR A 70 -4.54 1.85 7.59
C TYR A 70 -5.15 0.83 6.62
N GLN A 71 -6.34 1.11 6.09
CA GLN A 71 -6.99 0.23 5.11
C GLN A 71 -6.15 0.04 3.85
N LYS A 72 -5.54 1.13 3.33
CA LYS A 72 -4.67 1.07 2.15
C LYS A 72 -3.45 0.18 2.40
N TYR A 73 -2.75 0.39 3.51
CA TYR A 73 -1.53 -0.36 3.83
C TYR A 73 -1.82 -1.82 4.25
N ASP A 74 -2.95 -2.08 4.91
CA ASP A 74 -3.44 -3.45 5.15
C ASP A 74 -3.70 -4.19 3.83
N SER A 75 -4.35 -3.52 2.87
CA SER A 75 -4.61 -4.09 1.56
C SER A 75 -3.30 -4.45 0.83
N ILE A 76 -2.30 -3.56 0.87
CA ILE A 76 -0.98 -3.81 0.26
C ILE A 76 -0.31 -5.02 0.90
N ILE A 77 -0.26 -5.09 2.22
CA ILE A 77 0.36 -6.21 2.94
C ILE A 77 -0.36 -7.53 2.63
N ASN A 78 -1.70 -7.52 2.59
CA ASN A 78 -2.48 -8.71 2.23
C ASN A 78 -2.20 -9.18 0.79
N VAL A 79 -2.03 -8.27 -0.17
CA VAL A 79 -1.62 -8.60 -1.54
C VAL A 79 -0.24 -9.23 -1.53
N LEU A 80 0.73 -8.62 -0.85
CA LEU A 80 2.10 -9.15 -0.74
C LEU A 80 2.13 -10.52 -0.07
N ASP A 81 1.42 -10.72 1.03
CA ASP A 81 1.40 -11.99 1.76
C ASP A 81 0.71 -13.13 0.94
N SER A 82 -0.14 -12.80 -0.05
CA SER A 82 -0.88 -13.76 -0.87
C SER A 82 -0.28 -14.04 -2.25
N VAL A 83 0.53 -13.12 -2.79
CA VAL A 83 1.06 -13.22 -4.15
C VAL A 83 2.08 -14.36 -4.28
N ARG A 84 1.98 -15.13 -5.38
CA ARG A 84 2.95 -16.17 -5.72
C ARG A 84 4.08 -15.58 -6.56
N TYR A 85 5.04 -14.99 -5.90
CA TYR A 85 6.18 -14.35 -6.54
C TYR A 85 7.18 -15.37 -7.15
N PRO A 86 7.97 -14.97 -8.16
CA PRO A 86 9.05 -15.79 -8.72
C PRO A 86 10.18 -16.02 -7.70
N ARG A 87 10.90 -17.12 -7.81
CA ARG A 87 11.99 -17.47 -6.87
C ARG A 87 13.09 -16.41 -6.84
N GLU A 88 13.35 -15.84 -7.99
CA GLU A 88 14.38 -14.84 -8.21
C GLU A 88 14.09 -13.54 -7.44
N ALA A 89 12.82 -13.28 -7.11
CA ALA A 89 12.36 -12.12 -6.36
C ALA A 89 12.31 -12.32 -4.84
N THR A 90 12.82 -13.42 -4.30
CA THR A 90 12.65 -13.76 -2.87
C THR A 90 13.14 -12.65 -1.94
N GLU A 91 14.36 -12.16 -2.14
CA GLU A 91 14.94 -11.08 -1.34
C GLU A 91 14.19 -9.76 -1.53
N PHE A 92 13.90 -9.39 -2.79
CA PHE A 92 13.12 -8.21 -3.11
C PHE A 92 11.73 -8.25 -2.46
N HIS A 93 11.03 -9.36 -2.55
CA HIS A 93 9.72 -9.55 -1.92
C HIS A 93 9.78 -9.39 -0.39
N GLN A 94 10.77 -9.99 0.26
CA GLN A 94 10.91 -9.92 1.71
C GLN A 94 11.16 -8.49 2.21
N VAL A 95 12.08 -7.75 1.57
CA VAL A 95 12.36 -6.37 1.97
C VAL A 95 11.18 -5.44 1.69
N THR A 96 10.41 -5.71 0.63
CA THR A 96 9.17 -5.00 0.31
C THR A 96 8.14 -5.15 1.44
N ILE A 97 7.91 -6.37 1.92
CA ILE A 97 7.01 -6.61 3.07
C ILE A 97 7.51 -5.89 4.33
N VAL A 98 8.82 -5.93 4.60
CA VAL A 98 9.40 -5.25 5.77
C VAL A 98 9.18 -3.74 5.70
N PHE A 99 9.36 -3.13 4.52
CA PHE A 99 9.09 -1.71 4.31
C PHE A 99 7.62 -1.36 4.61
N TYR A 100 6.66 -2.05 3.99
CA TYR A 100 5.24 -1.73 4.17
C TYR A 100 4.73 -2.01 5.59
N LYS A 101 5.23 -3.05 6.26
CA LYS A 101 4.94 -3.29 7.67
C LYS A 101 5.48 -2.17 8.55
N TYR A 102 6.68 -1.65 8.26
CA TYR A 102 7.21 -0.50 8.99
C TYR A 102 6.35 0.76 8.79
N ILE A 103 5.94 1.07 7.56
CA ILE A 103 5.03 2.20 7.33
C ILE A 103 3.75 2.03 8.15
N LYS A 104 3.10 0.87 8.07
CA LYS A 104 1.87 0.61 8.80
C LYS A 104 2.05 0.67 10.32
N ASP A 105 3.02 -0.08 10.84
CA ASP A 105 3.13 -0.34 12.28
C ASP A 105 3.88 0.77 13.04
N SER A 106 4.63 1.62 12.33
CA SER A 106 5.41 2.70 12.95
C SER A 106 4.95 4.08 12.47
N ILE A 107 4.94 4.33 11.17
CA ILE A 107 4.61 5.65 10.62
C ILE A 107 3.14 5.98 10.83
N LEU A 108 2.20 5.08 10.50
CA LEU A 108 0.77 5.35 10.68
C LEU A 108 0.39 5.52 12.16
N ASN A 109 1.11 4.89 13.09
CA ASN A 109 0.92 5.14 14.52
C ASN A 109 1.31 6.57 14.93
N LEU A 110 2.32 7.17 14.28
CA LEU A 110 2.64 8.58 14.50
C LEU A 110 1.55 9.51 13.94
N TYR A 111 0.96 9.19 12.78
CA TYR A 111 -0.19 9.91 12.25
C TYR A 111 -1.41 9.81 13.18
N ALA A 112 -1.63 8.66 13.81
CA ALA A 112 -2.72 8.45 14.77
C ALA A 112 -2.58 9.31 16.04
N ASP A 113 -1.42 9.90 16.30
CA ASP A 113 -1.21 10.86 17.38
C ASP A 113 -1.66 12.29 17.02
N ILE A 114 -1.71 12.67 15.74
CA ILE A 114 -2.03 14.04 15.29
C ILE A 114 -3.34 14.55 15.86
N PRO A 115 -4.47 13.80 15.83
CA PRO A 115 -5.74 14.28 16.38
C PRO A 115 -5.76 14.51 17.89
N LYS A 116 -4.72 14.06 18.61
CA LYS A 116 -4.62 14.29 20.07
C LYS A 116 -4.23 15.72 20.42
N TYR A 117 -3.77 16.49 19.44
CA TYR A 117 -3.25 17.83 19.64
C TYR A 117 -4.08 18.85 18.89
N GLN A 118 -4.28 20.00 19.52
CA GLN A 118 -4.96 21.11 18.86
C GLN A 118 -4.12 21.57 17.64
N PRO A 119 -4.72 21.74 16.46
CA PRO A 119 -4.04 22.25 15.28
C PRO A 119 -3.25 23.53 15.57
N GLU A 120 -2.06 23.62 14.97
CA GLU A 120 -1.13 24.76 15.13
C GLU A 120 -0.56 24.94 16.54
N SER A 121 -0.84 24.04 17.49
CA SER A 121 -0.16 24.03 18.78
C SER A 121 1.29 23.55 18.65
N LYS A 122 2.13 23.88 19.64
CA LYS A 122 3.51 23.40 19.70
C LYS A 122 3.59 21.86 19.63
N GLN A 123 2.69 21.17 20.35
CA GLN A 123 2.64 19.71 20.37
C GLN A 123 2.25 19.14 19.00
N TRP A 124 1.34 19.79 18.28
CA TRP A 124 0.97 19.42 16.93
C TRP A 124 2.15 19.50 15.96
N TYR A 125 2.91 20.61 15.99
CA TYR A 125 4.14 20.75 15.17
C TYR A 125 5.23 19.76 15.58
N GLU A 126 5.35 19.43 16.86
CA GLU A 126 6.28 18.40 17.34
C GLU A 126 5.88 16.99 16.87
N ALA A 127 4.58 16.69 16.79
CA ALA A 127 4.09 15.44 16.24
C ALA A 127 4.41 15.32 14.75
N TRP A 128 4.17 16.36 13.96
CA TRP A 128 4.54 16.37 12.54
C TRP A 128 6.04 16.19 12.32
N ARG A 129 6.88 16.88 13.07
CA ARG A 129 8.36 16.70 12.97
C ARG A 129 8.80 15.27 13.29
N ARG A 130 8.11 14.56 14.18
CA ARG A 130 8.41 13.14 14.43
C ARG A 130 8.08 12.26 13.25
N ILE A 131 6.99 12.54 12.54
CA ILE A 131 6.62 11.84 11.31
C ILE A 131 7.67 12.08 10.23
N GLU A 132 7.98 13.34 9.93
CA GLU A 132 9.01 13.72 8.96
C GLU A 132 10.35 13.05 9.28
N TYR A 133 10.81 13.13 10.51
CA TYR A 133 12.05 12.47 10.92
C TYR A 133 12.03 10.96 10.71
N ALA A 134 10.93 10.29 11.02
CA ALA A 134 10.81 8.84 10.86
C ALA A 134 10.74 8.42 9.36
N LEU A 135 10.11 9.26 8.51
CA LEU A 135 10.10 9.08 7.06
C LEU A 135 11.51 9.27 6.47
N ASP A 136 12.19 10.36 6.84
CA ASP A 136 13.52 10.72 6.31
C ASP A 136 14.64 9.77 6.78
N THR A 137 14.44 9.09 7.88
CA THR A 137 15.46 8.19 8.44
C THR A 137 15.16 6.73 8.16
N LYS A 138 14.40 6.09 9.02
CA LYS A 138 14.20 4.64 8.96
C LYS A 138 13.36 4.19 7.77
N ALA A 139 12.31 4.94 7.39
CA ALA A 139 11.51 4.59 6.23
C ALA A 139 12.36 4.71 4.95
N SER A 140 13.07 5.82 4.76
CA SER A 140 13.99 6.03 3.64
C SER A 140 15.10 4.96 3.58
N GLN A 141 15.65 4.54 4.72
CA GLN A 141 16.63 3.44 4.75
C GLN A 141 16.03 2.12 4.25
N LEU A 142 14.81 1.78 4.68
CA LEU A 142 14.12 0.55 4.26
C LEU A 142 13.72 0.61 2.79
N GLU A 143 13.27 1.76 2.31
CA GLU A 143 12.95 2.00 0.91
C GLU A 143 14.19 1.86 0.02
N ASN A 144 15.31 2.47 0.39
CA ASN A 144 16.58 2.33 -0.33
C ASN A 144 17.04 0.87 -0.39
N ASN A 145 16.84 0.09 0.68
CA ASN A 145 17.13 -1.33 0.67
C ASN A 145 16.19 -2.10 -0.28
N MET A 146 14.91 -1.75 -0.31
CA MET A 146 13.93 -2.32 -1.25
C MET A 146 14.32 -2.04 -2.70
N ILE A 147 14.68 -0.79 -3.02
CA ILE A 147 15.13 -0.39 -4.36
C ILE A 147 16.43 -1.14 -4.76
N ALA A 148 17.37 -1.29 -3.83
CA ALA A 148 18.60 -2.03 -4.10
C ALA A 148 18.34 -3.51 -4.43
N GLU A 149 17.43 -4.18 -3.73
CA GLU A 149 17.05 -5.56 -4.04
C GLU A 149 16.21 -5.66 -5.33
N GLN A 150 15.39 -4.64 -5.64
CA GLN A 150 14.68 -4.54 -6.91
C GLN A 150 15.66 -4.47 -8.10
N ILE A 151 16.69 -3.65 -8.00
CA ILE A 151 17.73 -3.52 -9.05
C ILE A 151 18.41 -4.86 -9.27
N LYS A 152 18.84 -5.55 -8.21
CA LYS A 152 19.44 -6.88 -8.30
C LYS A 152 18.50 -7.91 -8.94
N PHE A 153 17.21 -7.84 -8.60
CA PHE A 153 16.20 -8.70 -9.21
C PHE A 153 16.04 -8.39 -10.71
N ALA A 154 15.93 -7.11 -11.09
CA ALA A 154 15.82 -6.67 -12.47
C ALA A 154 17.04 -7.09 -13.32
N GLU A 155 18.26 -7.01 -12.77
CA GLU A 155 19.48 -7.52 -13.41
C GLU A 155 19.42 -9.02 -13.64
N LYS A 156 18.99 -9.81 -12.64
CA LYS A 156 18.84 -11.27 -12.80
C LYS A 156 17.88 -11.63 -13.93
N ILE A 157 16.72 -10.96 -14.02
CA ILE A 157 15.74 -11.29 -15.06
C ILE A 157 16.18 -10.81 -16.44
N SER A 158 16.92 -9.72 -16.57
CA SER A 158 17.43 -9.23 -17.87
C SER A 158 18.47 -10.16 -18.50
N ILE A 159 19.12 -11.04 -17.73
CA ILE A 159 20.08 -12.04 -18.23
C ILE A 159 19.34 -13.31 -18.68
N MET A 160 18.11 -13.53 -18.20
CA MET A 160 17.34 -14.75 -18.45
C MET A 160 16.47 -14.66 -19.73
N TYR A 161 16.26 -13.46 -20.25
CA TYR A 161 15.44 -13.16 -21.41
C TYR A 161 16.18 -12.29 -22.43
#